data_ef45ad3ad3d8ca898dd5583eb45983e4
#
_entry.id   ef45ad3ad3d8ca898dd5583eb45983e4
#
_cell.length_a   1.000
_cell.length_b   1.000
_cell.length_c   1.000
_cell.angle_alpha   90.00
_cell.angle_beta   90.00
_cell.angle_gamma   90.00
#
_symmetry.space_group_name_H-M   'P 1'
#
loop_
_entity.id
_entity.type
_entity.pdbx_description
1 polymer ?
#
loop_
_entity_poly.entity_id
_entity_poly.type
_entity_poly.pdbx_seq_one_letter_code
_entity_poly.pdbx_strand_id
1 'polypeptide(L)'
;MILSAKKGERIGKRKRKEKYDYTAFIWLAPALIMMLIFCYYPPIYAAVLSFTDSTGGDSFNFIFFDNYIEIFSDRIFWLGMRNVVVFLIWGLISGNVAPLLLAELLFNTKSVKLSNTLRFLFIIPTLIPGVINMILWQFIILGPEPTSIMNSLIGLFGADPLAWYYDYSHTPWITWFSLMFTGFPYLGGTSFLIYLAGLQAIPESVIEAAKLDGCTGFGRVCRIDLPFLLGQIKYFLIMGVIGGLQGFGMQMLFTGHGPDNAATVPGFYMYNAAFGGYDRSRYGYASAVGMIIFVITLTLTIVNMKFINKKEDA
;
A
#
# COMPACT_ATOMS: atom_id res chain seq x y z
N MET A 1 -26.93 -43.37 62.82
CA MET A 1 -25.75 -44.08 63.29
C MET A 1 -24.71 -44.05 62.17
N ILE A 2 -23.67 -43.38 62.44
CA ILE A 2 -22.29 -43.32 61.94
C ILE A 2 -22.06 -42.53 60.65
N LEU A 3 -21.64 -41.31 60.90
CA LEU A 3 -20.83 -40.41 60.03
C LEU A 3 -19.50 -41.07 59.67
N SER A 4 -19.15 -41.00 58.38
CA SER A 4 -17.74 -41.16 57.93
C SER A 4 -17.35 -39.95 57.08
N ALA A 5 -16.55 -39.11 57.67
CA ALA A 5 -15.93 -37.96 57.08
C ALA A 5 -14.90 -38.38 56.04
N LYS A 6 -15.06 -38.05 54.76
CA LYS A 6 -14.01 -38.15 53.76
C LYS A 6 -13.11 -36.91 53.81
N LYS A 7 -11.89 -37.19 54.30
CA LYS A 7 -10.72 -36.33 54.38
C LYS A 7 -10.38 -35.73 52.97
N GLY A 8 -10.44 -34.43 52.82
CA GLY A 8 -10.09 -33.75 51.58
C GLY A 8 -8.59 -33.86 51.33
N GLU A 9 -8.22 -34.56 50.28
CA GLU A 9 -6.87 -34.52 49.72
C GLU A 9 -6.66 -33.17 49.02
N ARG A 10 -5.88 -32.31 49.65
CA ARG A 10 -5.32 -31.13 49.02
C ARG A 10 -4.29 -31.58 47.95
N ILE A 11 -4.73 -31.68 46.71
CA ILE A 11 -3.83 -31.84 45.56
C ILE A 11 -3.01 -30.56 45.47
N GLY A 12 -1.79 -30.61 45.99
CA GLY A 12 -0.81 -29.55 45.86
C GLY A 12 -0.49 -29.35 44.37
N LYS A 13 -0.97 -28.24 43.77
CA LYS A 13 -0.51 -27.79 42.47
C LYS A 13 1.00 -27.55 42.54
N ARG A 14 1.81 -28.55 42.23
CA ARG A 14 3.20 -28.38 41.89
C ARG A 14 3.26 -27.51 40.66
N LYS A 15 3.60 -26.22 40.80
CA LYS A 15 4.03 -25.36 39.70
C LYS A 15 5.24 -26.05 39.03
N ARG A 16 4.97 -26.78 37.96
CA ARG A 16 5.99 -27.25 37.04
C ARG A 16 6.67 -25.97 36.54
N LYS A 17 7.92 -25.71 36.92
CA LYS A 17 8.78 -24.72 36.26
C LYS A 17 8.87 -25.19 34.80
N GLU A 18 8.20 -24.51 33.91
CA GLU A 18 8.38 -24.71 32.48
C GLU A 18 9.87 -24.47 32.19
N LYS A 19 10.60 -25.54 31.92
CA LYS A 19 11.93 -25.44 31.35
C LYS A 19 11.72 -24.81 29.97
N TYR A 20 12.20 -23.58 29.80
CA TYR A 20 12.23 -22.96 28.48
C TYR A 20 12.94 -23.93 27.52
N ASP A 21 12.20 -24.36 26.51
CA ASP A 21 12.74 -25.26 25.49
C ASP A 21 13.54 -24.44 24.49
N TYR A 22 14.84 -24.31 24.75
CA TYR A 22 15.76 -23.56 23.88
C TYR A 22 15.90 -24.18 22.48
N THR A 23 15.42 -25.40 22.28
CA THR A 23 15.45 -26.09 20.98
C THR A 23 14.69 -25.30 19.92
N ALA A 24 13.56 -24.66 20.27
CA ALA A 24 12.81 -23.82 19.38
C ALA A 24 13.64 -22.63 18.86
N PHE A 25 14.46 -22.01 19.71
CA PHE A 25 15.32 -20.89 19.30
C PHE A 25 16.44 -21.33 18.37
N ILE A 26 16.97 -22.56 18.52
CA ILE A 26 17.99 -23.11 17.62
C ILE A 26 17.42 -23.28 16.21
N TRP A 27 16.18 -23.79 16.09
CA TRP A 27 15.50 -23.92 14.80
C TRP A 27 15.15 -22.59 14.17
N LEU A 28 14.83 -21.58 14.97
CA LEU A 28 14.53 -20.23 14.49
C LEU A 28 15.79 -19.39 14.20
N ALA A 29 16.95 -19.77 14.76
CA ALA A 29 18.18 -18.98 14.67
C ALA A 29 18.58 -18.61 13.23
N PRO A 30 18.56 -19.49 12.21
CA PRO A 30 18.92 -19.11 10.86
C PRO A 30 17.99 -18.00 10.29
N ALA A 31 16.68 -18.10 10.53
CA ALA A 31 15.71 -17.11 10.10
C ALA A 31 15.90 -15.77 10.83
N LEU A 32 16.14 -15.80 12.15
CA LEU A 32 16.38 -14.60 12.95
C LEU A 32 17.69 -13.92 12.54
N ILE A 33 18.77 -14.65 12.26
CA ILE A 33 20.05 -14.11 11.80
C ILE A 33 19.84 -13.40 10.44
N MET A 34 19.16 -14.05 9.49
CA MET A 34 18.84 -13.45 8.18
C MET A 34 18.00 -12.18 8.34
N MET A 35 17.02 -12.21 9.23
CA MET A 35 16.19 -11.04 9.52
C MET A 35 17.00 -9.89 10.12
N LEU A 36 17.92 -10.17 11.04
CA LEU A 36 18.80 -9.15 11.63
C LEU A 36 19.72 -8.53 10.58
N ILE A 37 20.32 -9.35 9.71
CA ILE A 37 21.28 -8.87 8.69
C ILE A 37 20.57 -8.10 7.57
N PHE A 38 19.45 -8.61 7.06
CA PHE A 38 18.83 -8.05 5.84
C PHE A 38 17.64 -7.13 6.11
N CYS A 39 16.97 -7.24 7.25
CA CYS A 39 15.80 -6.41 7.55
C CYS A 39 16.10 -5.32 8.58
N TYR A 40 16.94 -5.57 9.58
CA TYR A 40 17.21 -4.58 10.65
C TYR A 40 18.50 -3.80 10.43
N TYR A 41 19.57 -4.47 10.03
CA TYR A 41 20.86 -3.79 9.83
C TYR A 41 20.79 -2.66 8.79
N PRO A 42 20.21 -2.82 7.57
CA PRO A 42 20.22 -1.75 6.57
C PRO A 42 19.47 -0.48 7.00
N PRO A 43 18.28 -0.52 7.63
CA PRO A 43 17.63 0.69 8.14
C PRO A 43 18.41 1.39 9.24
N ILE A 44 19.04 0.62 10.14
CA ILE A 44 19.89 1.19 11.21
C ILE A 44 21.12 1.89 10.58
N TYR A 45 21.75 1.24 9.61
CA TYR A 45 22.88 1.81 8.90
C TYR A 45 22.49 3.07 8.10
N ALA A 46 21.34 3.06 7.42
CA ALA A 46 20.79 4.24 6.76
C ALA A 46 20.51 5.39 7.76
N ALA A 47 20.03 5.06 8.96
CA ALA A 47 19.84 6.07 10.01
C ALA A 47 21.17 6.72 10.42
N VAL A 48 22.27 5.97 10.51
CA VAL A 48 23.60 6.53 10.77
C VAL A 48 24.08 7.38 9.60
N LEU A 49 23.97 6.86 8.36
CA LEU A 49 24.36 7.59 7.15
C LEU A 49 23.61 8.91 6.97
N SER A 50 22.37 9.02 7.44
CA SER A 50 21.55 10.24 7.31
C SER A 50 22.18 11.47 7.98
N PHE A 51 23.10 11.28 8.92
CA PHE A 51 23.86 12.32 9.59
C PHE A 51 25.27 12.57 9.01
N THR A 52 25.54 12.06 7.82
CA THR A 52 26.86 12.10 7.17
C THR A 52 26.81 12.69 5.77
N ASP A 53 27.97 13.11 5.26
CA ASP A 53 28.17 13.55 3.88
C ASP A 53 28.49 12.40 2.91
N SER A 54 28.13 11.15 3.29
CA SER A 54 28.51 9.95 2.52
C SER A 54 28.10 10.02 1.06
N THR A 55 29.07 9.76 0.19
CA THR A 55 28.91 9.62 -1.27
C THR A 55 29.13 8.19 -1.76
N GLY A 56 29.18 7.20 -0.83
CA GLY A 56 29.38 5.79 -1.13
C GLY A 56 30.83 5.30 -1.12
N GLY A 57 31.77 6.16 -0.74
CA GLY A 57 33.17 5.78 -0.46
C GLY A 57 33.36 5.25 0.96
N ASP A 58 34.60 4.79 1.24
CA ASP A 58 34.97 4.22 2.56
C ASP A 58 35.08 5.30 3.66
N SER A 59 35.12 6.58 3.31
CA SER A 59 35.23 7.69 4.25
C SER A 59 34.02 8.63 4.14
N PHE A 60 33.49 9.02 5.27
CA PHE A 60 32.46 10.04 5.40
C PHE A 60 32.67 10.87 6.68
N ASN A 61 32.23 12.11 6.68
CA ASN A 61 32.24 12.96 7.84
C ASN A 61 30.82 13.07 8.43
N PHE A 62 30.76 13.21 9.75
CA PHE A 62 29.51 13.53 10.39
C PHE A 62 29.21 15.01 10.21
N ILE A 63 28.06 15.31 9.58
CA ILE A 63 27.54 16.68 9.35
C ILE A 63 26.25 16.93 10.12
N PHE A 64 25.91 16.01 11.05
CA PHE A 64 24.74 16.10 11.93
C PHE A 64 23.43 16.33 11.16
N PHE A 65 22.80 17.47 11.31
CA PHE A 65 21.48 17.78 10.75
C PHE A 65 21.52 18.54 9.42
N ASP A 66 22.67 18.77 8.83
CA ASP A 66 22.80 19.58 7.60
C ASP A 66 21.98 19.01 6.45
N ASN A 67 21.98 17.67 6.26
CA ASN A 67 21.13 17.03 5.26
C ASN A 67 19.63 17.34 5.48
N TYR A 68 19.18 17.32 6.71
CA TYR A 68 17.77 17.60 7.04
C TYR A 68 17.42 19.06 6.80
N ILE A 69 18.30 19.99 7.16
CA ILE A 69 18.12 21.44 6.93
C ILE A 69 18.04 21.69 5.41
N GLU A 70 18.91 21.08 4.63
CA GLU A 70 18.89 21.18 3.17
C GLU A 70 17.57 20.64 2.60
N ILE A 71 17.13 19.42 3.00
CA ILE A 71 15.90 18.80 2.53
C ILE A 71 14.68 19.69 2.82
N PHE A 72 14.57 20.23 4.02
CA PHE A 72 13.43 21.08 4.37
C PHE A 72 13.43 22.44 3.66
N SER A 73 14.58 22.86 3.16
CA SER A 73 14.73 24.08 2.34
C SER A 73 14.51 23.81 0.83
N ASP A 74 14.48 22.53 0.40
CA ASP A 74 14.35 22.18 -1.00
C ASP A 74 12.88 22.22 -1.45
N ARG A 75 12.59 23.09 -2.42
CA ARG A 75 11.28 23.20 -3.04
C ARG A 75 10.84 21.89 -3.73
N ILE A 76 11.76 21.14 -4.34
CA ILE A 76 11.41 19.91 -5.08
C ILE A 76 10.95 18.84 -4.11
N PHE A 77 11.56 18.74 -2.93
CA PHE A 77 11.08 17.84 -1.88
C PHE A 77 9.63 18.13 -1.48
N TRP A 78 9.27 19.40 -1.27
CA TRP A 78 7.90 19.78 -0.90
C TRP A 78 6.89 19.58 -2.04
N LEU A 79 7.30 19.79 -3.30
CA LEU A 79 6.48 19.41 -4.45
C LEU A 79 6.22 17.89 -4.46
N GLY A 80 7.24 17.09 -4.18
CA GLY A 80 7.11 15.65 -4.03
C GLY A 80 6.16 15.25 -2.90
N MET A 81 6.24 15.92 -1.75
CA MET A 81 5.33 15.70 -0.64
C MET A 81 3.87 16.04 -1.00
N ARG A 82 3.64 17.13 -1.72
CA ARG A 82 2.30 17.46 -2.24
C ARG A 82 1.78 16.37 -3.17
N ASN A 83 2.59 15.96 -4.13
CA ASN A 83 2.19 14.98 -5.15
C ASN A 83 1.87 13.62 -4.52
N VAL A 84 2.71 13.16 -3.57
CA VAL A 84 2.46 11.87 -2.91
C VAL A 84 1.16 11.87 -2.11
N VAL A 85 0.76 12.98 -1.51
CA VAL A 85 -0.54 13.09 -0.82
C VAL A 85 -1.70 12.90 -1.81
N VAL A 86 -1.63 13.55 -2.98
CA VAL A 86 -2.66 13.41 -4.02
C VAL A 86 -2.75 11.95 -4.51
N PHE A 87 -1.60 11.34 -4.84
CA PHE A 87 -1.57 9.96 -5.32
C PHE A 87 -1.97 8.95 -4.24
N LEU A 88 -1.61 9.22 -2.98
CA LEU A 88 -2.00 8.39 -1.84
C LEU A 88 -3.52 8.39 -1.65
N ILE A 89 -4.15 9.57 -1.62
CA ILE A 89 -5.60 9.67 -1.46
C ILE A 89 -6.32 8.92 -2.59
N TRP A 90 -5.89 9.16 -3.83
CA TRP A 90 -6.45 8.45 -4.98
C TRP A 90 -6.24 6.93 -4.89
N GLY A 91 -5.02 6.49 -4.57
CA GLY A 91 -4.67 5.07 -4.43
C GLY A 91 -5.47 4.37 -3.33
N LEU A 92 -5.71 5.05 -2.19
CA LEU A 92 -6.55 4.51 -1.12
C LEU A 92 -8.01 4.38 -1.55
N ILE A 93 -8.53 5.32 -2.32
CA ILE A 93 -9.91 5.26 -2.84
C ILE A 93 -10.02 4.16 -3.90
N SER A 94 -9.24 4.24 -4.96
CA SER A 94 -9.32 3.32 -6.10
C SER A 94 -8.96 1.88 -5.72
N GLY A 95 -7.94 1.70 -4.89
CA GLY A 95 -7.48 0.39 -4.42
C GLY A 95 -8.40 -0.30 -3.41
N ASN A 96 -9.38 0.40 -2.84
CA ASN A 96 -10.38 -0.19 -1.95
C ASN A 96 -11.77 -0.23 -2.58
N VAL A 97 -12.24 0.88 -3.16
CA VAL A 97 -13.63 0.98 -3.65
C VAL A 97 -13.88 0.01 -4.81
N ALA A 98 -13.02 -0.01 -5.81
CA ALA A 98 -13.22 -0.88 -6.98
C ALA A 98 -13.20 -2.38 -6.63
N PRO A 99 -12.21 -2.90 -5.87
CA PRO A 99 -12.21 -4.29 -5.43
C PRO A 99 -13.38 -4.65 -4.51
N LEU A 100 -13.82 -3.72 -3.64
CA LEU A 100 -14.97 -3.94 -2.77
C LEU A 100 -16.27 -4.06 -3.58
N LEU A 101 -16.49 -3.16 -4.53
CA LEU A 101 -17.66 -3.21 -5.43
C LEU A 101 -17.66 -4.53 -6.24
N LEU A 102 -16.50 -4.97 -6.70
CA LEU A 102 -16.39 -6.25 -7.40
C LEU A 102 -16.70 -7.43 -6.49
N ALA A 103 -16.21 -7.41 -5.24
CA ALA A 103 -16.50 -8.46 -4.25
C ALA A 103 -18.00 -8.54 -3.95
N GLU A 104 -18.66 -7.39 -3.77
CA GLU A 104 -20.11 -7.30 -3.57
C GLU A 104 -20.89 -7.82 -4.78
N LEU A 105 -20.48 -7.46 -6.00
CA LEU A 105 -21.09 -7.97 -7.21
C LEU A 105 -21.02 -9.51 -7.27
N LEU A 106 -19.84 -10.07 -6.99
CA LEU A 106 -19.62 -11.51 -7.01
C LEU A 106 -20.38 -12.23 -5.88
N PHE A 107 -20.43 -11.63 -4.68
CA PHE A 107 -21.16 -12.17 -3.53
C PHE A 107 -22.66 -12.27 -3.80
N ASN A 108 -23.24 -11.27 -4.48
CA ASN A 108 -24.66 -11.23 -4.81
C ASN A 108 -25.01 -12.01 -6.09
N THR A 109 -24.01 -12.56 -6.82
CA THR A 109 -24.23 -13.32 -8.04
C THR A 109 -24.79 -14.71 -7.72
N LYS A 110 -26.03 -15.00 -8.15
CA LYS A 110 -26.72 -16.28 -7.88
C LYS A 110 -26.11 -17.48 -8.63
N SER A 111 -25.55 -17.25 -9.81
CA SER A 111 -24.97 -18.30 -10.64
C SER A 111 -23.54 -18.61 -10.20
N VAL A 112 -23.33 -19.79 -9.64
CA VAL A 112 -21.98 -20.29 -9.25
C VAL A 112 -21.04 -20.32 -10.45
N LYS A 113 -21.51 -20.74 -11.62
CA LYS A 113 -20.69 -20.78 -12.84
C LYS A 113 -20.24 -19.39 -13.25
N LEU A 114 -21.15 -18.40 -13.25
CA LEU A 114 -20.83 -17.01 -13.58
C LEU A 114 -19.85 -16.43 -12.57
N SER A 115 -20.10 -16.61 -11.27
CA SER A 115 -19.22 -16.11 -10.21
C SER A 115 -17.79 -16.66 -10.35
N ASN A 116 -17.64 -17.96 -10.60
CA ASN A 116 -16.32 -18.58 -10.79
C ASN A 116 -15.62 -18.10 -12.07
N THR A 117 -16.36 -17.94 -13.17
CA THR A 117 -15.79 -17.38 -14.41
C THR A 117 -15.32 -15.96 -14.21
N LEU A 118 -16.11 -15.11 -13.56
CA LEU A 118 -15.74 -13.71 -13.27
C LEU A 118 -14.52 -13.64 -12.34
N ARG A 119 -14.47 -14.46 -11.27
CA ARG A 119 -13.28 -14.55 -10.41
C ARG A 119 -12.02 -14.85 -11.22
N PHE A 120 -12.08 -15.84 -12.10
CA PHE A 120 -10.96 -16.20 -12.96
C PHE A 120 -10.55 -15.04 -13.88
N LEU A 121 -11.50 -14.40 -14.55
CA LEU A 121 -11.24 -13.27 -15.46
C LEU A 121 -10.59 -12.08 -14.73
N PHE A 122 -11.03 -11.77 -13.52
CA PHE A 122 -10.46 -10.63 -12.75
C PHE A 122 -9.10 -10.93 -12.10
N ILE A 123 -8.71 -12.21 -12.00
CA ILE A 123 -7.37 -12.59 -11.56
C ILE A 123 -6.35 -12.50 -12.72
N ILE A 124 -6.77 -12.74 -13.97
CA ILE A 124 -5.85 -12.73 -15.13
C ILE A 124 -4.95 -11.49 -15.19
N PRO A 125 -5.45 -10.26 -15.03
CA PRO A 125 -4.60 -9.06 -15.08
C PRO A 125 -3.47 -9.07 -14.06
N THR A 126 -3.64 -9.75 -12.92
CA THR A 126 -2.61 -9.81 -11.86
C THR A 126 -1.44 -10.71 -12.23
N LEU A 127 -1.60 -11.57 -13.23
CA LEU A 127 -0.54 -12.45 -13.73
C LEU A 127 0.41 -11.71 -14.69
N ILE A 128 0.00 -10.55 -15.20
CA ILE A 128 0.83 -9.72 -16.08
C ILE A 128 1.91 -9.04 -15.22
N PRO A 129 3.22 -9.21 -15.53
CA PRO A 129 4.27 -8.47 -14.85
C PRO A 129 4.00 -6.97 -14.86
N GLY A 130 4.14 -6.31 -13.69
CA GLY A 130 3.79 -4.90 -13.53
C GLY A 130 4.45 -3.98 -14.56
N VAL A 131 5.72 -4.23 -14.91
CA VAL A 131 6.45 -3.47 -15.93
C VAL A 131 5.77 -3.56 -17.30
N ILE A 132 5.32 -4.75 -17.72
CA ILE A 132 4.60 -4.93 -18.99
C ILE A 132 3.28 -4.15 -18.97
N ASN A 133 2.54 -4.25 -17.88
CA ASN A 133 1.30 -3.48 -17.73
C ASN A 133 1.56 -1.96 -17.83
N MET A 134 2.63 -1.48 -17.21
CA MET A 134 3.03 -0.08 -17.28
C MET A 134 3.38 0.35 -18.72
N ILE A 135 4.12 -0.47 -19.48
CA ILE A 135 4.46 -0.20 -20.88
C ILE A 135 3.20 -0.14 -21.75
N LEU A 136 2.23 -1.04 -21.55
CA LEU A 136 0.94 -1.00 -22.25
C LEU A 136 0.19 0.32 -22.00
N TRP A 137 0.18 0.78 -20.75
CA TRP A 137 -0.43 2.07 -20.40
C TRP A 137 0.29 3.24 -21.03
N GLN A 138 1.63 3.26 -21.00
CA GLN A 138 2.46 4.35 -21.47
C GLN A 138 2.43 4.54 -22.99
N PHE A 139 2.38 3.45 -23.77
CA PHE A 139 2.52 3.54 -25.22
C PHE A 139 1.22 3.23 -25.97
N ILE A 140 0.37 2.36 -25.45
CA ILE A 140 -0.84 1.94 -26.15
C ILE A 140 -2.07 2.70 -25.67
N ILE A 141 -2.28 2.82 -24.37
CA ILE A 141 -3.51 3.42 -23.83
C ILE A 141 -3.37 4.93 -23.74
N LEU A 142 -2.37 5.44 -23.03
CA LEU A 142 -2.09 6.86 -22.83
C LEU A 142 -0.82 7.31 -23.57
N GLY A 143 -0.53 6.73 -24.74
CA GLY A 143 0.59 7.14 -25.57
C GLY A 143 0.37 8.54 -26.15
N PRO A 144 1.46 9.28 -26.48
CA PRO A 144 1.36 10.62 -27.06
C PRO A 144 0.88 10.63 -28.51
N GLU A 145 0.95 9.48 -29.17
CA GLU A 145 0.59 9.36 -30.60
C GLU A 145 -0.94 9.50 -30.81
N PRO A 146 -1.39 10.09 -31.92
CA PRO A 146 -2.80 10.18 -32.27
C PRO A 146 -3.52 8.83 -32.33
N THR A 147 -2.77 7.75 -32.60
CA THR A 147 -3.26 6.37 -32.70
C THR A 147 -3.40 5.65 -31.35
N SER A 148 -2.94 6.23 -30.26
CA SER A 148 -3.14 5.66 -28.94
C SER A 148 -4.64 5.59 -28.62
N ILE A 149 -5.04 4.65 -27.78
CA ILE A 149 -6.47 4.39 -27.50
C ILE A 149 -7.17 5.68 -27.00
N MET A 150 -6.57 6.35 -26.03
CA MET A 150 -7.20 7.52 -25.43
C MET A 150 -7.20 8.71 -26.39
N ASN A 151 -6.12 8.96 -27.15
CA ASN A 151 -6.08 10.01 -28.15
C ASN A 151 -7.07 9.74 -29.29
N SER A 152 -7.21 8.49 -29.72
CA SER A 152 -8.23 8.12 -30.70
C SER A 152 -9.65 8.38 -30.18
N LEU A 153 -9.90 8.11 -28.88
CA LEU A 153 -11.21 8.37 -28.26
C LEU A 153 -11.52 9.87 -28.18
N ILE A 154 -10.58 10.68 -27.70
CA ILE A 154 -10.81 12.14 -27.62
C ILE A 154 -10.89 12.78 -29.00
N GLY A 155 -10.16 12.24 -29.98
CA GLY A 155 -10.24 12.65 -31.38
C GLY A 155 -11.62 12.47 -32.01
N LEU A 156 -12.43 11.50 -31.54
CA LEU A 156 -13.84 11.36 -31.98
C LEU A 156 -14.69 12.56 -31.57
N PHE A 157 -14.28 13.31 -30.54
CA PHE A 157 -14.94 14.52 -30.07
C PHE A 157 -14.27 15.81 -30.61
N GLY A 158 -13.31 15.68 -31.53
CA GLY A 158 -12.60 16.79 -32.14
C GLY A 158 -11.51 17.43 -31.28
N ALA A 159 -11.03 16.72 -30.24
CA ALA A 159 -9.93 17.19 -29.40
C ALA A 159 -8.56 16.78 -29.99
N ASP A 160 -7.57 17.66 -29.83
CA ASP A 160 -6.21 17.39 -30.26
C ASP A 160 -5.56 16.30 -29.40
N PRO A 161 -4.61 15.51 -29.96
CA PRO A 161 -3.86 14.51 -29.19
C PRO A 161 -3.08 15.12 -28.04
N LEU A 162 -3.10 14.47 -26.88
CA LEU A 162 -2.39 14.89 -25.67
C LEU A 162 -1.16 14.00 -25.42
N ALA A 163 -0.09 14.63 -24.94
CA ALA A 163 1.08 13.92 -24.43
C ALA A 163 0.90 13.57 -22.94
N TRP A 164 -0.08 12.75 -22.62
CA TRP A 164 -0.64 12.44 -21.30
C TRP A 164 0.31 12.52 -20.11
N TYR A 165 1.49 11.93 -20.19
CA TYR A 165 2.48 11.93 -19.12
C TYR A 165 3.46 13.10 -19.18
N TYR A 166 3.56 13.80 -20.32
CA TYR A 166 4.60 14.78 -20.64
C TYR A 166 4.03 16.11 -21.11
N ASP A 167 2.77 16.39 -20.82
CA ASP A 167 2.12 17.64 -21.23
C ASP A 167 2.55 18.80 -20.33
N TYR A 168 3.37 19.70 -20.88
CA TYR A 168 3.80 20.93 -20.21
C TYR A 168 2.75 22.03 -20.21
N SER A 169 1.75 21.94 -21.09
CA SER A 169 0.74 23.00 -21.26
C SER A 169 -0.32 22.97 -20.16
N HIS A 170 -0.62 21.78 -19.61
CA HIS A 170 -1.67 21.55 -18.62
C HIS A 170 -1.15 20.96 -17.30
N THR A 171 0.11 21.24 -16.98
CA THR A 171 0.75 20.79 -15.73
C THR A 171 0.09 21.46 -14.49
N PRO A 172 -0.11 20.72 -13.37
CA PRO A 172 0.19 19.29 -13.17
C PRO A 172 -0.98 18.36 -13.53
N TRP A 173 -2.13 18.89 -13.95
CA TRP A 173 -3.41 18.19 -13.97
C TRP A 173 -3.43 16.97 -14.89
N ILE A 174 -2.95 17.13 -16.13
CA ILE A 174 -2.93 16.02 -17.09
C ILE A 174 -1.97 14.91 -16.64
N THR A 175 -0.79 15.26 -16.15
CA THR A 175 0.18 14.28 -15.60
C THR A 175 -0.41 13.54 -14.40
N TRP A 176 -1.07 14.24 -13.47
CA TRP A 176 -1.73 13.62 -12.34
C TRP A 176 -2.89 12.72 -12.76
N PHE A 177 -3.75 13.20 -13.67
CA PHE A 177 -4.81 12.37 -14.22
C PHE A 177 -4.26 11.10 -14.84
N SER A 178 -3.22 11.19 -15.67
CA SER A 178 -2.61 10.06 -16.36
C SER A 178 -2.05 9.02 -15.39
N LEU A 179 -1.30 9.47 -14.38
CA LEU A 179 -0.76 8.60 -13.35
C LEU A 179 -1.87 7.97 -12.49
N MET A 180 -2.89 8.74 -12.13
CA MET A 180 -4.03 8.24 -11.37
C MET A 180 -4.91 7.29 -12.21
N PHE A 181 -5.09 7.57 -13.51
CA PHE A 181 -5.92 6.75 -14.39
C PHE A 181 -5.23 5.43 -14.79
N THR A 182 -3.91 5.38 -14.70
CA THR A 182 -3.14 4.16 -14.96
C THR A 182 -3.62 3.01 -14.06
N GLY A 183 -3.96 1.89 -14.68
CA GLY A 183 -4.50 0.71 -13.98
C GLY A 183 -6.03 0.67 -13.86
N PHE A 184 -6.75 1.69 -14.38
CA PHE A 184 -8.21 1.64 -14.45
C PHE A 184 -8.67 0.35 -15.20
N PRO A 185 -9.74 -0.32 -14.73
CA PRO A 185 -10.69 0.03 -13.67
C PRO A 185 -10.30 -0.44 -12.25
N TYR A 186 -9.04 -0.69 -11.94
CA TYR A 186 -8.48 -1.09 -10.63
C TYR A 186 -9.04 -2.40 -10.08
N LEU A 187 -9.53 -3.27 -10.94
CA LEU A 187 -10.14 -4.54 -10.56
C LEU A 187 -9.10 -5.67 -10.38
N GLY A 188 -7.85 -5.38 -10.72
CA GLY A 188 -6.77 -6.33 -10.57
C GLY A 188 -6.31 -6.48 -9.12
N GLY A 189 -5.72 -7.64 -8.84
CA GLY A 189 -5.14 -7.91 -7.54
C GLY A 189 -5.92 -8.90 -6.69
N THR A 190 -5.33 -9.24 -5.54
CA THR A 190 -5.92 -10.21 -4.59
C THR A 190 -6.91 -9.54 -3.62
N SER A 191 -7.00 -8.20 -3.62
CA SER A 191 -7.83 -7.45 -2.67
C SER A 191 -9.32 -7.80 -2.77
N PHE A 192 -9.87 -7.94 -3.98
CA PHE A 192 -11.28 -8.33 -4.12
C PHE A 192 -11.55 -9.76 -3.61
N LEU A 193 -10.57 -10.67 -3.70
CA LEU A 193 -10.71 -12.03 -3.13
C LEU A 193 -10.77 -12.01 -1.61
N ILE A 194 -9.96 -11.15 -0.98
CA ILE A 194 -9.95 -10.99 0.48
C ILE A 194 -11.28 -10.37 0.96
N TYR A 195 -11.79 -9.35 0.25
CA TYR A 195 -13.11 -8.81 0.53
C TYR A 195 -14.22 -9.86 0.31
N LEU A 196 -14.16 -10.59 -0.79
CA LEU A 196 -15.14 -11.64 -1.08
C LEU A 196 -15.12 -12.76 -0.03
N ALA A 197 -13.94 -13.16 0.44
CA ALA A 197 -13.81 -14.14 1.52
C ALA A 197 -14.40 -13.60 2.84
N GLY A 198 -14.20 -12.31 3.13
CA GLY A 198 -14.83 -11.64 4.27
C GLY A 198 -16.35 -11.62 4.19
N LEU A 199 -16.92 -11.31 3.01
CA LEU A 199 -18.36 -11.36 2.79
C LEU A 199 -18.93 -12.78 2.94
N GLN A 200 -18.19 -13.78 2.44
CA GLN A 200 -18.59 -15.20 2.56
C GLN A 200 -18.48 -15.75 4.01
N ALA A 201 -17.75 -15.06 4.87
CA ALA A 201 -17.66 -15.42 6.28
C ALA A 201 -18.86 -14.89 7.13
N ILE A 202 -19.72 -14.03 6.56
CA ILE A 202 -20.93 -13.55 7.24
C ILE A 202 -21.86 -14.75 7.46
N PRO A 203 -22.31 -15.01 8.71
CA PRO A 203 -23.23 -16.10 9.00
C PRO A 203 -24.55 -15.98 8.19
N GLU A 204 -25.03 -17.07 7.62
CA GLU A 204 -26.26 -17.08 6.83
C GLU A 204 -27.47 -16.61 7.64
N SER A 205 -27.53 -16.95 8.93
CA SER A 205 -28.56 -16.47 9.84
C SER A 205 -28.66 -14.95 9.96
N VAL A 206 -27.52 -14.23 9.86
CA VAL A 206 -27.49 -12.75 9.86
C VAL A 206 -28.09 -12.21 8.55
N ILE A 207 -27.76 -12.84 7.44
CA ILE A 207 -28.29 -12.45 6.12
C ILE A 207 -29.80 -12.72 6.04
N GLU A 208 -30.26 -13.84 6.58
CA GLU A 208 -31.69 -14.18 6.64
C GLU A 208 -32.47 -13.24 7.54
N ALA A 209 -31.96 -12.96 8.75
CA ALA A 209 -32.57 -11.98 9.65
C ALA A 209 -32.70 -10.60 8.99
N ALA A 210 -31.64 -10.14 8.33
CA ALA A 210 -31.65 -8.89 7.59
C ALA A 210 -32.71 -8.84 6.49
N LYS A 211 -32.91 -9.95 5.77
CA LYS A 211 -34.00 -10.05 4.77
C LYS A 211 -35.38 -9.94 5.39
N LEU A 212 -35.60 -10.57 6.56
CA LEU A 212 -36.87 -10.50 7.27
C LEU A 212 -37.16 -9.08 7.77
N ASP A 213 -36.12 -8.34 8.19
CA ASP A 213 -36.20 -6.95 8.61
C ASP A 213 -36.31 -5.97 7.43
N GLY A 214 -36.38 -6.46 6.18
CA GLY A 214 -36.40 -5.64 4.96
C GLY A 214 -35.09 -4.93 4.63
N CYS A 215 -33.99 -5.27 5.31
CA CYS A 215 -32.67 -4.72 5.07
C CYS A 215 -32.02 -5.42 3.87
N THR A 216 -32.27 -4.90 2.65
CA THR A 216 -31.80 -5.48 1.38
C THR A 216 -31.02 -4.45 0.56
N GLY A 217 -30.34 -4.91 -0.49
CA GLY A 217 -29.62 -4.06 -1.42
C GLY A 217 -28.56 -3.18 -0.74
N PHE A 218 -28.54 -1.90 -1.07
CA PHE A 218 -27.57 -0.94 -0.53
C PHE A 218 -27.68 -0.78 1.01
N GLY A 219 -28.88 -0.93 1.56
CA GLY A 219 -29.09 -0.90 3.01
C GLY A 219 -28.33 -2.03 3.73
N ARG A 220 -28.32 -3.24 3.17
CA ARG A 220 -27.54 -4.37 3.69
C ARG A 220 -26.04 -4.11 3.58
N VAL A 221 -25.58 -3.62 2.42
CA VAL A 221 -24.17 -3.30 2.22
C VAL A 221 -23.66 -2.36 3.32
N CYS A 222 -24.38 -1.26 3.60
CA CYS A 222 -23.94 -0.27 4.59
C CYS A 222 -24.07 -0.72 6.04
N ARG A 223 -25.10 -1.53 6.37
CA ARG A 223 -25.42 -1.87 7.77
C ARG A 223 -24.86 -3.22 8.21
N ILE A 224 -24.56 -4.12 7.27
CA ILE A 224 -24.09 -5.48 7.55
C ILE A 224 -22.76 -5.73 6.87
N ASP A 225 -22.69 -5.69 5.52
CA ASP A 225 -21.55 -6.16 4.77
C ASP A 225 -20.30 -5.31 5.07
N LEU A 226 -20.37 -3.98 5.01
CA LEU A 226 -19.25 -3.09 5.35
C LEU A 226 -18.77 -3.19 6.80
N PRO A 227 -19.64 -3.24 7.84
CA PRO A 227 -19.22 -3.51 9.20
C PRO A 227 -18.47 -4.83 9.38
N PHE A 228 -18.91 -5.90 8.72
CA PHE A 228 -18.20 -7.19 8.77
C PHE A 228 -16.84 -7.14 8.05
N LEU A 229 -16.67 -6.27 7.06
CA LEU A 229 -15.42 -6.07 6.32
C LEU A 229 -14.47 -5.07 6.95
N LEU A 230 -14.78 -4.47 8.09
CA LEU A 230 -13.94 -3.44 8.71
C LEU A 230 -12.49 -3.89 8.92
N GLY A 231 -12.25 -5.14 9.30
CA GLY A 231 -10.91 -5.70 9.46
C GLY A 231 -10.10 -5.68 8.16
N GLN A 232 -10.70 -6.12 7.06
CA GLN A 232 -10.09 -6.15 5.73
C GLN A 232 -9.86 -4.72 5.18
N ILE A 233 -10.84 -3.84 5.32
CA ILE A 233 -10.73 -2.43 4.92
C ILE A 233 -9.56 -1.77 5.66
N LYS A 234 -9.47 -1.97 6.96
CA LYS A 234 -8.38 -1.49 7.81
C LYS A 234 -7.01 -1.96 7.31
N TYR A 235 -6.91 -3.26 7.07
CA TYR A 235 -5.69 -3.87 6.55
C TYR A 235 -5.23 -3.19 5.26
N PHE A 236 -6.14 -3.04 4.28
CA PHE A 236 -5.80 -2.41 2.99
C PHE A 236 -5.52 -0.91 3.12
N LEU A 237 -6.17 -0.19 4.03
CA LEU A 237 -5.84 1.21 4.29
C LEU A 237 -4.43 1.35 4.87
N ILE A 238 -4.04 0.50 5.82
CA ILE A 238 -2.67 0.52 6.40
C ILE A 238 -1.64 0.19 5.31
N MET A 239 -1.84 -0.90 4.58
CA MET A 239 -0.92 -1.32 3.52
C MET A 239 -0.86 -0.31 2.38
N GLY A 240 -1.99 0.33 2.05
CA GLY A 240 -2.06 1.39 1.05
C GLY A 240 -1.29 2.65 1.45
N VAL A 241 -1.34 3.04 2.73
CA VAL A 241 -0.54 4.16 3.25
C VAL A 241 0.95 3.85 3.17
N ILE A 242 1.36 2.65 3.61
CA ILE A 242 2.76 2.23 3.57
C ILE A 242 3.27 2.19 2.12
N GLY A 243 2.54 1.49 1.25
CA GLY A 243 2.93 1.34 -0.17
C GLY A 243 2.88 2.65 -0.96
N GLY A 244 1.88 3.50 -0.69
CA GLY A 244 1.72 4.77 -1.38
C GLY A 244 2.80 5.81 -1.04
N LEU A 245 3.27 5.85 0.20
CA LEU A 245 4.35 6.76 0.60
C LEU A 245 5.73 6.30 0.11
N GLN A 246 5.95 5.00 0.00
CA GLN A 246 7.23 4.42 -0.39
C GLN A 246 7.31 4.12 -1.89
N GLY A 247 6.17 4.05 -2.59
CA GLY A 247 6.09 3.70 -3.99
C GLY A 247 6.62 4.79 -4.92
N PHE A 248 7.46 4.43 -5.89
CA PHE A 248 7.94 5.34 -6.94
C PHE A 248 8.15 4.65 -8.29
N GLY A 249 7.79 3.38 -8.41
CA GLY A 249 8.01 2.59 -9.62
C GLY A 249 7.34 3.16 -10.88
N MET A 250 6.14 3.73 -10.74
CA MET A 250 5.45 4.38 -11.84
C MET A 250 6.19 5.63 -12.31
N GLN A 251 6.65 6.47 -11.39
CA GLN A 251 7.41 7.67 -11.71
C GLN A 251 8.72 7.34 -12.41
N MET A 252 9.43 6.32 -11.90
CA MET A 252 10.68 5.86 -12.50
C MET A 252 10.50 5.36 -13.93
N LEU A 253 9.42 4.67 -14.24
CA LEU A 253 9.20 4.04 -15.55
C LEU A 253 8.49 4.97 -16.54
N PHE A 254 7.54 5.80 -16.09
CA PHE A 254 6.70 6.59 -17.00
C PHE A 254 7.21 7.99 -17.24
N THR A 255 7.49 8.73 -16.18
CA THR A 255 7.58 10.18 -16.27
C THR A 255 8.89 10.74 -15.77
N GLY A 256 9.69 9.95 -15.06
CA GLY A 256 10.75 10.53 -14.25
C GLY A 256 10.13 11.56 -13.29
N HIS A 257 10.61 12.79 -13.34
CA HIS A 257 10.06 13.90 -12.56
C HIS A 257 8.74 14.46 -13.14
N GLY A 258 8.46 14.17 -14.42
CA GLY A 258 7.37 14.76 -15.19
C GLY A 258 7.55 16.25 -15.45
N PRO A 259 6.61 16.88 -16.19
CA PRO A 259 6.60 18.32 -16.40
C PRO A 259 6.56 19.08 -15.07
N ASP A 260 7.44 20.05 -14.87
CA ASP A 260 7.53 20.90 -13.67
C ASP A 260 7.51 20.11 -12.34
N ASN A 261 8.13 18.93 -12.32
CA ASN A 261 8.13 18.01 -11.19
C ASN A 261 6.75 17.49 -10.76
N ALA A 262 5.76 17.50 -11.67
CA ALA A 262 4.39 17.06 -11.37
C ALA A 262 4.30 15.58 -10.97
N ALA A 263 5.23 14.74 -11.41
CA ALA A 263 5.28 13.33 -11.07
C ALA A 263 6.25 12.99 -9.94
N THR A 264 7.07 13.94 -9.48
CA THR A 264 8.04 13.71 -8.40
C THR A 264 7.31 13.28 -7.12
N VAL A 265 7.81 12.20 -6.50
CA VAL A 265 7.40 11.74 -5.16
C VAL A 265 8.64 11.56 -4.28
N PRO A 266 8.52 11.60 -2.95
CA PRO A 266 9.69 11.54 -2.06
C PRO A 266 10.55 10.29 -2.27
N GLY A 267 9.95 9.13 -2.56
CA GLY A 267 10.68 7.90 -2.87
C GLY A 267 11.53 8.02 -4.14
N PHE A 268 11.00 8.66 -5.20
CA PHE A 268 11.75 8.88 -6.43
C PHE A 268 12.84 9.95 -6.25
N TYR A 269 12.56 11.00 -5.50
CA TYR A 269 13.52 12.01 -5.11
C TYR A 269 14.71 11.40 -4.34
N MET A 270 14.42 10.55 -3.35
CA MET A 270 15.43 9.77 -2.61
C MET A 270 16.28 8.89 -3.54
N TYR A 271 15.62 8.14 -4.43
CA TYR A 271 16.31 7.27 -5.40
C TYR A 271 17.28 8.06 -6.29
N ASN A 272 16.84 9.21 -6.80
CA ASN A 272 17.67 10.06 -7.64
C ASN A 272 18.85 10.68 -6.88
N ALA A 273 18.66 11.04 -5.62
CA ALA A 273 19.76 11.53 -4.78
C ALA A 273 20.83 10.45 -4.56
N ALA A 274 20.41 9.17 -4.44
CA ALA A 274 21.33 8.05 -4.25
C ALA A 274 21.99 7.58 -5.56
N PHE A 275 21.23 7.49 -6.67
CA PHE A 275 21.61 6.75 -7.86
C PHE A 275 21.46 7.53 -9.18
N GLY A 276 20.78 8.66 -9.19
CA GLY A 276 20.43 9.42 -10.39
C GLY A 276 21.54 10.35 -10.92
N GLY A 277 22.73 10.24 -10.40
CA GLY A 277 23.82 11.19 -10.45
C GLY A 277 24.28 11.70 -11.81
N TYR A 278 23.95 12.95 -12.10
CA TYR A 278 24.74 13.78 -13.02
C TYR A 278 25.98 14.36 -12.33
N ASP A 279 26.05 14.30 -11.00
CA ASP A 279 27.17 14.74 -10.19
C ASP A 279 27.63 13.60 -9.26
N ARG A 280 27.65 13.72 -7.99
CA ARG A 280 28.04 12.62 -7.08
C ARG A 280 26.82 12.03 -6.42
N SER A 281 26.78 10.69 -6.28
CA SER A 281 25.79 10.02 -5.44
C SER A 281 25.84 10.58 -4.01
N ARG A 282 24.69 10.94 -3.44
CA ARG A 282 24.56 11.54 -2.10
C ARG A 282 23.84 10.57 -1.16
N TYR A 283 24.54 9.51 -0.76
CA TYR A 283 23.92 8.45 0.06
C TYR A 283 23.50 8.95 1.44
N GLY A 284 24.28 9.85 2.06
CA GLY A 284 23.89 10.48 3.33
C GLY A 284 22.60 11.27 3.20
N TYR A 285 22.51 12.13 2.18
CA TYR A 285 21.30 12.91 1.89
C TYR A 285 20.10 12.04 1.55
N ALA A 286 20.27 11.06 0.68
CA ALA A 286 19.21 10.10 0.33
C ALA A 286 18.72 9.32 1.56
N SER A 287 19.64 8.92 2.44
CA SER A 287 19.31 8.26 3.70
C SER A 287 18.49 9.18 4.60
N ALA A 288 18.80 10.48 4.67
CA ALA A 288 18.01 11.45 5.44
C ALA A 288 16.58 11.61 4.87
N VAL A 289 16.42 11.66 3.54
CA VAL A 289 15.09 11.62 2.91
C VAL A 289 14.33 10.34 3.28
N GLY A 290 14.99 9.18 3.22
CA GLY A 290 14.43 7.89 3.61
C GLY A 290 13.98 7.87 5.08
N MET A 291 14.75 8.46 5.99
CA MET A 291 14.38 8.58 7.41
C MET A 291 13.17 9.48 7.62
N ILE A 292 13.02 10.57 6.86
CA ILE A 292 11.82 11.42 6.91
C ILE A 292 10.59 10.62 6.46
N ILE A 293 10.69 9.92 5.31
CA ILE A 293 9.61 9.06 4.82
C ILE A 293 9.26 7.99 5.85
N PHE A 294 10.26 7.37 6.48
CA PHE A 294 10.06 6.36 7.53
C PHE A 294 9.28 6.92 8.72
N VAL A 295 9.69 8.09 9.26
CA VAL A 295 9.01 8.72 10.40
C VAL A 295 7.56 9.09 10.05
N ILE A 296 7.32 9.64 8.85
CA ILE A 296 5.96 9.96 8.39
C ILE A 296 5.11 8.69 8.28
N THR A 297 5.64 7.66 7.62
CA THR A 297 4.94 6.37 7.44
C THR A 297 4.62 5.72 8.77
N LEU A 298 5.59 5.68 9.70
CA LEU A 298 5.42 5.13 11.04
C LEU A 298 4.33 5.89 11.82
N THR A 299 4.39 7.22 11.79
CA THR A 299 3.41 8.08 12.47
C THR A 299 2.01 7.85 11.94
N LEU A 300 1.83 7.86 10.60
CA LEU A 300 0.53 7.63 9.99
C LEU A 300 0.01 6.21 10.26
N THR A 301 0.90 5.21 10.28
CA THR A 301 0.53 3.83 10.61
C THR A 301 0.06 3.71 12.05
N ILE A 302 0.79 4.29 13.01
CA ILE A 302 0.40 4.30 14.44
C ILE A 302 -0.93 5.03 14.64
N VAL A 303 -1.09 6.18 14.00
CA VAL A 303 -2.34 6.95 14.05
C VAL A 303 -3.50 6.12 13.49
N ASN A 304 -3.33 5.54 12.32
CA ASN A 304 -4.34 4.67 11.70
C ASN A 304 -4.72 3.51 12.62
N MET A 305 -3.75 2.78 13.17
CA MET A 305 -4.01 1.68 14.12
C MET A 305 -4.79 2.13 15.37
N LYS A 306 -4.46 3.30 15.96
CA LYS A 306 -5.16 3.81 17.15
C LYS A 306 -6.60 4.21 16.87
N PHE A 307 -6.86 4.88 15.73
CA PHE A 307 -8.23 5.28 15.37
C PHE A 307 -9.14 4.07 15.09
N ILE A 308 -8.55 3.01 14.65
CA ILE A 308 -9.21 1.80 14.23
C ILE A 308 -9.60 0.91 15.43
N ASN A 309 -8.70 0.72 16.41
CA ASN A 309 -8.98 -0.13 17.58
C ASN A 309 -10.06 0.47 18.49
N LYS A 310 -10.19 1.79 18.50
CA LYS A 310 -11.22 2.48 19.33
C LYS A 310 -12.67 2.20 18.93
N LYS A 311 -12.92 1.61 17.75
CA LYS A 311 -14.25 1.23 17.26
C LYS A 311 -14.62 -0.24 17.49
N GLU A 312 -13.67 -1.07 17.93
CA GLU A 312 -13.95 -2.48 18.28
C GLU A 312 -14.39 -2.63 19.75
N ASP A 313 -14.08 -1.63 20.60
CA ASP A 313 -14.42 -1.61 22.02
C ASP A 313 -15.72 -0.81 22.32
N ALA A 314 -16.42 -0.29 21.31
CA ALA A 314 -17.66 0.48 21.42
C ALA A 314 -18.83 -0.24 20.72
#